data_aa048e077f72a4db99e19dec963c4a5f
#
_entry.id   aa048e077f72a4db99e19dec963c4a5f
#
_cell.length_a   1.000
_cell.length_b   1.000
_cell.length_c   1.000
_cell.angle_alpha   90.00
_cell.angle_beta   90.00
_cell.angle_gamma   90.00
#
_symmetry.space_group_name_H-M   'P 1'
#
loop_
_entity.id
_entity.type
_entity.pdbx_description
1 polymer ?
#
loop_
_entity_poly.entity_id
_entity_poly.type
_entity_poly.pdbx_seq_one_letter_code
_entity_poly.pdbx_strand_id
1 'polypeptide(L)'
;SGKVIVDEGFTKYLNEYAKKKNEDTVLPDVKIGDSLDIKDKGIKEKYTSSPKHFTEDLLLKAMELAGNDALEKGVEVERKGLGTPATRAGIIENLIFKGFVERDKKNLIATHKGISLVTIVADTFKSAETTAKWEMELSDIVQGKSLKKDFLEAIESEIRNVISRYEKE
;
A
#
# COMPACT_ATOMS: atom_id res chain seq x y z
N SER A 1 13.64 0.11 -21.86
CA SER A 1 13.69 -1.31 -21.47
C SER A 1 13.05 -2.13 -22.56
N GLY A 2 13.61 -3.27 -22.90
CA GLY A 2 13.08 -4.22 -23.86
C GLY A 2 13.26 -5.64 -23.32
N LYS A 3 12.75 -6.64 -24.06
CA LYS A 3 12.85 -8.04 -23.69
C LYS A 3 13.66 -8.78 -24.77
N VAL A 4 14.50 -9.71 -24.33
CA VAL A 4 15.16 -10.69 -25.20
C VAL A 4 14.50 -12.03 -24.92
N ILE A 5 14.00 -12.68 -25.98
CA ILE A 5 13.42 -14.02 -25.87
C ILE A 5 14.58 -15.01 -26.04
N VAL A 6 14.93 -15.71 -24.96
CA VAL A 6 16.00 -16.70 -24.93
C VAL A 6 15.47 -18.07 -25.41
N ASP A 7 14.23 -18.40 -25.05
CA ASP A 7 13.52 -19.59 -25.46
C ASP A 7 12.04 -19.29 -25.61
N GLU A 8 11.44 -19.62 -26.73
CA GLU A 8 10.02 -19.38 -27.00
C GLU A 8 9.10 -20.33 -26.20
N GLY A 9 9.61 -21.48 -25.76
CA GLY A 9 8.84 -22.45 -25.00
C GLY A 9 7.48 -22.77 -25.63
N PHE A 10 6.44 -22.84 -24.80
CA PHE A 10 5.05 -23.10 -25.25
C PHE A 10 4.43 -21.94 -26.04
N THR A 11 4.98 -20.72 -25.96
CA THR A 11 4.44 -19.55 -26.68
C THR A 11 4.55 -19.70 -28.18
N LYS A 12 5.49 -20.55 -28.67
CA LYS A 12 5.59 -20.93 -30.08
C LYS A 12 4.29 -21.51 -30.65
N TYR A 13 3.51 -22.20 -29.82
CA TYR A 13 2.25 -22.83 -30.22
C TYR A 13 1.03 -21.91 -30.00
N LEU A 14 1.17 -20.85 -29.21
CA LEU A 14 0.11 -19.91 -28.91
C LEU A 14 0.13 -18.65 -29.77
N ASN A 15 1.15 -18.43 -30.58
CA ASN A 15 1.31 -17.23 -31.42
C ASN A 15 0.15 -17.01 -32.40
N GLU A 16 -0.56 -18.07 -32.82
CA GLU A 16 -1.74 -17.97 -33.66
C GLU A 16 -2.98 -17.42 -32.91
N TYR A 17 -3.05 -17.58 -31.58
CA TYR A 17 -4.18 -17.20 -30.74
C TYR A 17 -3.91 -15.94 -29.90
N ALA A 18 -2.67 -15.58 -29.71
CA ALA A 18 -2.30 -14.37 -29.01
C ALA A 18 -2.56 -13.14 -29.90
N LYS A 19 -3.65 -12.43 -29.67
CA LYS A 19 -3.84 -11.09 -30.25
C LYS A 19 -2.57 -10.29 -29.95
N LYS A 20 -1.92 -9.77 -31.01
CA LYS A 20 -0.76 -8.86 -30.93
C LYS A 20 -1.03 -7.76 -29.89
N LYS A 21 -0.57 -7.97 -28.68
CA LYS A 21 -0.64 -7.01 -27.61
C LYS A 21 0.76 -6.41 -27.52
N ASN A 22 0.90 -5.23 -28.09
CA ASN A 22 2.10 -4.40 -28.10
C ASN A 22 3.31 -5.04 -28.83
N GLU A 23 3.83 -4.35 -29.82
CA GLU A 23 5.14 -4.62 -30.39
C GLU A 23 6.19 -4.42 -29.30
N ASP A 24 6.52 -5.49 -28.59
CA ASP A 24 7.63 -5.46 -27.64
C ASP A 24 8.89 -5.16 -28.47
N THR A 25 9.57 -4.07 -28.11
CA THR A 25 10.84 -3.71 -28.75
C THR A 25 11.85 -4.82 -28.51
N VAL A 26 12.17 -5.56 -29.55
CA VAL A 26 13.22 -6.58 -29.50
C VAL A 26 14.55 -5.86 -29.35
N LEU A 27 15.26 -6.14 -28.27
CA LEU A 27 16.60 -5.59 -28.07
C LEU A 27 17.60 -6.36 -28.92
N PRO A 28 18.56 -5.67 -29.57
CA PRO A 28 19.67 -6.34 -30.25
C PRO A 28 20.55 -7.09 -29.23
N ASP A 29 21.20 -8.17 -29.69
CA ASP A 29 22.19 -8.90 -28.89
C ASP A 29 23.46 -8.05 -28.77
N VAL A 30 23.64 -7.36 -27.64
CA VAL A 30 24.78 -6.46 -27.38
C VAL A 30 25.60 -7.02 -26.24
N LYS A 31 26.89 -7.04 -26.36
CA LYS A 31 27.84 -7.54 -25.34
C LYS A 31 28.67 -6.41 -24.76
N ILE A 32 29.18 -6.63 -23.55
CA ILE A 32 30.10 -5.67 -22.92
C ILE A 32 31.36 -5.55 -23.79
N GLY A 33 31.66 -4.33 -24.23
CA GLY A 33 32.80 -4.02 -25.11
C GLY A 33 32.42 -3.73 -26.57
N ASP A 34 31.15 -3.91 -26.94
CA ASP A 34 30.69 -3.56 -28.29
C ASP A 34 30.69 -2.04 -28.45
N SER A 35 31.13 -1.57 -29.62
CA SER A 35 31.09 -0.17 -30.03
C SER A 35 29.77 0.10 -30.75
N LEU A 36 28.99 1.05 -30.26
CA LEU A 36 27.70 1.40 -30.83
C LEU A 36 27.70 2.85 -31.34
N ASP A 37 27.18 3.06 -32.53
CA ASP A 37 26.99 4.37 -33.11
C ASP A 37 25.70 5.00 -32.61
N ILE A 38 25.77 6.23 -32.05
CA ILE A 38 24.60 7.00 -31.64
C ILE A 38 23.99 7.62 -32.89
N LYS A 39 22.84 7.12 -33.33
CA LYS A 39 22.12 7.62 -34.51
C LYS A 39 21.30 8.89 -34.21
N ASP A 40 20.79 9.01 -32.98
CA ASP A 40 19.98 10.15 -32.56
C ASP A 40 20.08 10.38 -31.06
N LYS A 41 19.99 11.65 -30.66
CA LYS A 41 19.95 12.08 -29.25
C LYS A 41 18.95 13.21 -29.09
N GLY A 42 18.15 13.15 -28.03
CA GLY A 42 17.17 14.18 -27.76
C GLY A 42 16.73 14.19 -26.29
N ILE A 43 16.23 15.32 -25.86
CA ILE A 43 15.60 15.48 -24.56
C ILE A 43 14.11 15.29 -24.75
N LYS A 44 13.51 14.33 -24.05
CA LYS A 44 12.06 14.10 -24.03
C LYS A 44 11.49 14.60 -22.72
N GLU A 45 10.78 15.70 -22.77
CA GLU A 45 10.00 16.15 -21.62
C GLU A 45 8.90 15.16 -21.29
N LYS A 46 8.80 14.79 -20.02
CA LYS A 46 7.71 13.95 -19.48
C LYS A 46 7.17 14.63 -18.24
N TYR A 47 5.86 14.65 -18.16
CA TYR A 47 5.15 15.14 -16.98
C TYR A 47 4.66 13.95 -16.15
N THR A 48 4.77 14.06 -14.83
CA THR A 48 4.15 13.11 -13.91
C THR A 48 2.63 13.38 -13.88
N SER A 49 1.85 12.34 -13.88
CA SER A 49 0.40 12.43 -13.65
C SER A 49 0.10 12.23 -12.17
N SER A 50 -0.98 12.85 -11.69
CA SER A 50 -1.49 12.60 -10.35
C SER A 50 -1.77 11.11 -10.13
N PRO A 51 -1.56 10.58 -8.93
CA PRO A 51 -1.99 9.22 -8.59
C PRO A 51 -3.48 9.03 -8.90
N LYS A 52 -3.84 7.86 -9.37
CA LYS A 52 -5.25 7.50 -9.58
C LYS A 52 -5.95 7.31 -8.24
N HIS A 53 -7.26 7.58 -8.22
CA HIS A 53 -8.07 7.23 -7.06
C HIS A 53 -8.01 5.72 -6.78
N PHE A 54 -8.18 5.35 -5.52
CA PHE A 54 -8.25 3.96 -5.13
C PHE A 54 -9.53 3.31 -5.69
N THR A 55 -9.39 2.10 -6.17
CA THR A 55 -10.51 1.16 -6.30
C THR A 55 -10.58 0.32 -5.03
N GLU A 56 -11.68 -0.39 -4.80
CA GLU A 56 -11.80 -1.27 -3.63
C GLU A 56 -10.67 -2.30 -3.57
N ASP A 57 -10.33 -2.91 -4.70
CA ASP A 57 -9.22 -3.86 -4.81
C ASP A 57 -7.87 -3.23 -4.43
N LEU A 58 -7.58 -2.04 -4.95
CA LEU A 58 -6.34 -1.32 -4.63
C LEU A 58 -6.31 -0.89 -3.17
N LEU A 59 -7.45 -0.49 -2.59
CA LEU A 59 -7.51 -0.12 -1.17
C LEU A 59 -7.33 -1.33 -0.27
N LEU A 60 -7.97 -2.47 -0.58
CA LEU A 60 -7.78 -3.72 0.15
C LEU A 60 -6.31 -4.14 0.16
N LYS A 61 -5.65 -4.06 -1.00
CA LYS A 61 -4.22 -4.35 -1.12
C LYS A 61 -3.35 -3.35 -0.34
N ALA A 62 -3.68 -2.07 -0.37
CA ALA A 62 -2.98 -1.05 0.40
C ALA A 62 -3.14 -1.28 1.92
N MET A 63 -4.34 -1.66 2.38
CA MET A 63 -4.58 -2.03 3.77
C MET A 63 -3.77 -3.26 4.19
N GLU A 64 -3.60 -4.24 3.30
CA GLU A 64 -2.79 -5.43 3.55
C GLU A 64 -1.30 -5.11 3.71
N LEU A 65 -0.81 -4.16 2.91
CA LEU A 65 0.60 -3.77 2.90
C LEU A 65 0.91 -2.66 3.90
N ALA A 66 -0.11 -2.03 4.49
CA ALA A 66 0.07 -0.91 5.41
C ALA A 66 0.92 -1.31 6.62
N GLY A 67 1.91 -0.49 6.96
CA GLY A 67 2.82 -0.73 8.08
C GLY A 67 3.94 -1.75 7.81
N ASN A 68 4.00 -2.39 6.64
CA ASN A 68 5.07 -3.34 6.35
C ASN A 68 6.47 -2.70 6.36
N ASP A 69 6.56 -1.43 5.96
CA ASP A 69 7.83 -0.69 5.94
C ASP A 69 8.33 -0.35 7.35
N ALA A 70 7.43 -0.35 8.35
CA ALA A 70 7.76 -0.12 9.75
C ALA A 70 8.19 -1.39 10.48
N LEU A 71 7.97 -2.56 9.88
CA LEU A 71 8.39 -3.83 10.44
C LEU A 71 9.83 -4.14 10.04
N GLU A 72 10.66 -4.51 11.00
CA GLU A 72 12.02 -4.99 10.70
C GLU A 72 11.96 -6.25 9.81
N LYS A 73 12.93 -6.35 8.89
CA LYS A 73 13.03 -7.52 8.00
C LYS A 73 13.24 -8.79 8.83
N GLY A 74 12.32 -9.73 8.73
CA GLY A 74 12.39 -11.00 9.43
C GLY A 74 11.47 -11.12 10.65
N VAL A 75 10.75 -10.08 11.03
CA VAL A 75 9.72 -10.17 12.06
C VAL A 75 8.44 -10.74 11.43
N GLU A 76 8.07 -11.95 11.83
CA GLU A 76 6.77 -12.53 11.51
C GLU A 76 5.74 -12.03 12.52
N VAL A 77 4.80 -11.22 12.06
CA VAL A 77 3.63 -10.81 12.84
C VAL A 77 2.43 -11.60 12.33
N GLU A 78 1.66 -12.14 13.23
CA GLU A 78 0.47 -12.94 12.88
C GLU A 78 -0.54 -12.13 12.06
N ARG A 79 -0.62 -10.82 12.31
CA ARG A 79 -1.50 -9.89 11.61
C ARG A 79 -0.69 -8.77 10.97
N LYS A 80 -0.61 -8.78 9.64
CA LYS A 80 0.04 -7.72 8.87
C LYS A 80 -1.01 -6.80 8.26
N GLY A 81 -0.75 -5.49 8.32
CA GLY A 81 -1.61 -4.47 7.72
C GLY A 81 -2.77 -4.00 8.61
N LEU A 82 -3.66 -3.21 8.02
CA LEU A 82 -4.84 -2.66 8.66
C LEU A 82 -6.01 -3.66 8.54
N GLY A 83 -6.47 -4.17 9.68
CA GLY A 83 -7.52 -5.17 9.75
C GLY A 83 -7.10 -6.55 9.22
N THR A 84 -7.94 -7.54 9.49
CA THR A 84 -7.76 -8.90 8.97
C THR A 84 -8.38 -9.04 7.57
N PRO A 85 -8.03 -10.05 6.76
CA PRO A 85 -8.68 -10.31 5.48
C PRO A 85 -10.21 -10.36 5.58
N ALA A 86 -10.74 -10.95 6.66
CA ALA A 86 -12.18 -11.07 6.88
C ALA A 86 -12.86 -9.74 7.23
N THR A 87 -12.16 -8.78 7.79
CA THR A 87 -12.74 -7.51 8.29
C THR A 87 -12.54 -6.34 7.35
N ARG A 88 -11.55 -6.37 6.45
CA ARG A 88 -11.19 -5.23 5.57
C ARG A 88 -12.36 -4.76 4.72
N ALA A 89 -13.07 -5.68 4.07
CA ALA A 89 -14.23 -5.32 3.25
C ALA A 89 -15.31 -4.63 4.10
N GLY A 90 -15.60 -5.15 5.29
CA GLY A 90 -16.56 -4.56 6.22
C GLY A 90 -16.14 -3.15 6.70
N ILE A 91 -14.84 -2.89 6.84
CA ILE A 91 -14.31 -1.57 7.19
C ILE A 91 -14.62 -0.58 6.05
N ILE A 92 -14.37 -0.95 4.79
CA ILE A 92 -14.66 -0.10 3.62
C ILE A 92 -16.16 0.19 3.54
N GLU A 93 -17.02 -0.83 3.66
CA GLU A 93 -18.46 -0.64 3.66
C GLU A 93 -18.94 0.30 4.79
N ASN A 94 -18.35 0.18 5.97
CA ASN A 94 -18.68 1.05 7.10
C ASN A 94 -18.26 2.51 6.86
N LEU A 95 -17.12 2.75 6.22
CA LEU A 95 -16.70 4.10 5.83
C LEU A 95 -17.67 4.71 4.82
N ILE A 96 -18.16 3.92 3.87
CA ILE A 96 -19.15 4.36 2.88
C ILE A 96 -20.50 4.62 3.56
N PHE A 97 -20.96 3.69 4.41
CA PHE A 97 -22.21 3.83 5.14
C PHE A 97 -22.23 5.10 6.02
N LYS A 98 -21.11 5.40 6.68
CA LYS A 98 -20.96 6.62 7.50
C LYS A 98 -20.77 7.90 6.67
N GLY A 99 -20.64 7.78 5.35
CA GLY A 99 -20.46 8.90 4.44
C GLY A 99 -19.09 9.58 4.51
N PHE A 100 -18.05 8.86 4.91
CA PHE A 100 -16.67 9.35 4.88
C PHE A 100 -16.01 9.12 3.51
N VAL A 101 -16.49 8.10 2.80
CA VAL A 101 -16.06 7.72 1.46
C VAL A 101 -17.30 7.48 0.62
N GLU A 102 -17.26 7.80 -0.66
CA GLU A 102 -18.30 7.51 -1.64
C GLU A 102 -17.74 6.72 -2.82
N ARG A 103 -18.61 5.96 -3.50
CA ARG A 103 -18.27 5.25 -4.72
C ARG A 103 -18.61 6.12 -5.94
N ASP A 104 -17.60 6.42 -6.75
CA ASP A 104 -17.79 6.95 -8.09
C ASP A 104 -17.37 5.88 -9.10
N LYS A 105 -18.34 5.17 -9.67
CA LYS A 105 -18.14 4.00 -10.55
C LYS A 105 -17.28 2.93 -9.87
N LYS A 106 -16.00 2.82 -10.25
CA LYS A 106 -15.04 1.87 -9.68
C LYS A 106 -14.12 2.51 -8.63
N ASN A 107 -14.17 3.83 -8.49
CA ASN A 107 -13.27 4.57 -7.62
C ASN A 107 -13.92 4.85 -6.28
N LEU A 108 -13.08 4.90 -5.26
CA LEU A 108 -13.42 5.36 -3.92
C LEU A 108 -12.94 6.81 -3.79
N ILE A 109 -13.86 7.70 -3.44
CA ILE A 109 -13.59 9.14 -3.30
C ILE A 109 -13.83 9.53 -1.86
N ALA A 110 -12.86 10.21 -1.24
CA ALA A 110 -13.04 10.78 0.08
C ALA A 110 -14.04 11.93 0.02
N THR A 111 -15.05 11.92 0.88
CA THR A 111 -16.00 13.02 0.99
C THR A 111 -15.41 14.16 1.79
N HIS A 112 -16.03 15.35 1.71
CA HIS A 112 -15.64 16.48 2.57
C HIS A 112 -15.67 16.11 4.06
N LYS A 113 -16.67 15.33 4.49
CA LYS A 113 -16.78 14.82 5.85
C LYS A 113 -15.61 13.92 6.23
N GLY A 114 -15.18 13.05 5.32
CA GLY A 114 -14.02 12.17 5.53
C GLY A 114 -12.72 12.97 5.64
N ILE A 115 -12.52 13.95 4.76
CA ILE A 115 -11.34 14.82 4.79
C ILE A 115 -11.30 15.62 6.10
N SER A 116 -12.42 16.22 6.51
CA SER A 116 -12.52 16.96 7.78
C SER A 116 -12.18 16.09 8.99
N LEU A 117 -12.70 14.85 9.03
CA LEU A 117 -12.37 13.91 10.11
C LEU A 117 -10.86 13.67 10.19
N VAL A 118 -10.20 13.33 9.06
CA VAL A 118 -8.76 13.05 9.04
C VAL A 118 -7.94 14.30 9.41
N THR A 119 -8.44 15.50 9.14
CA THR A 119 -7.76 16.75 9.51
C THR A 119 -7.76 16.95 11.03
N ILE A 120 -8.85 16.59 11.72
CA ILE A 120 -9.02 16.83 13.16
C ILE A 120 -8.34 15.72 13.98
N VAL A 121 -8.38 14.47 13.53
CA VAL A 121 -7.84 13.32 14.27
C VAL A 121 -6.34 13.45 14.50
N ALA A 122 -5.87 13.11 15.70
CA ALA A 122 -4.45 13.14 16.06
C ALA A 122 -3.61 12.22 15.16
N ASP A 123 -2.39 12.65 14.82
CA ASP A 123 -1.51 11.94 13.88
C ASP A 123 -1.21 10.50 14.30
N THR A 124 -1.12 10.25 15.60
CA THR A 124 -0.92 8.89 16.15
C THR A 124 -1.98 7.90 15.64
N PHE A 125 -3.24 8.31 15.54
CA PHE A 125 -4.32 7.44 15.07
C PHE A 125 -4.46 7.36 13.55
N LYS A 126 -3.74 8.19 12.83
CA LYS A 126 -3.68 8.16 11.35
C LYS A 126 -2.53 7.31 10.83
N SER A 127 -1.57 6.96 11.70
CA SER A 127 -0.36 6.25 11.30
C SER A 127 -0.59 4.73 11.22
N ALA A 128 -0.29 4.15 10.06
CA ALA A 128 -0.23 2.71 9.89
C ALA A 128 0.91 2.08 10.72
N GLU A 129 1.96 2.85 11.00
CA GLU A 129 3.10 2.44 11.83
C GLU A 129 2.66 2.20 13.28
N THR A 130 1.78 3.05 13.81
CA THR A 130 1.21 2.86 15.16
C THR A 130 0.47 1.55 15.26
N THR A 131 -0.35 1.22 14.25
CA THR A 131 -1.06 -0.07 14.21
C THR A 131 -0.06 -1.24 14.14
N ALA A 132 0.95 -1.15 13.30
CA ALA A 132 1.98 -2.19 13.19
C ALA A 132 2.73 -2.39 14.51
N LYS A 133 3.08 -1.30 15.21
CA LYS A 133 3.72 -1.36 16.53
C LYS A 133 2.84 -2.06 17.56
N TRP A 134 1.56 -1.72 17.64
CA TRP A 134 0.62 -2.38 18.56
C TRP A 134 0.45 -3.87 18.26
N GLU A 135 0.40 -4.26 17.00
CA GLU A 135 0.34 -5.67 16.62
C GLU A 135 1.63 -6.43 17.02
N MET A 136 2.79 -5.79 16.92
CA MET A 136 4.04 -6.37 17.42
C MET A 136 4.00 -6.56 18.94
N GLU A 137 3.60 -5.55 19.69
CA GLU A 137 3.49 -5.61 21.15
C GLU A 137 2.49 -6.69 21.61
N LEU A 138 1.36 -6.82 20.89
CA LEU A 138 0.40 -7.92 21.15
C LEU A 138 1.01 -9.30 20.85
N SER A 139 1.81 -9.42 19.79
CA SER A 139 2.54 -10.65 19.49
C SER A 139 3.56 -11.00 20.58
N ASP A 140 4.27 -10.01 21.10
CA ASP A 140 5.24 -10.18 22.18
C ASP A 140 4.56 -10.61 23.50
N ILE A 141 3.35 -10.12 23.77
CA ILE A 141 2.55 -10.60 24.92
C ILE A 141 2.18 -12.08 24.74
N VAL A 142 1.74 -12.48 23.55
CA VAL A 142 1.41 -13.90 23.26
C VAL A 142 2.63 -14.80 23.44
N GLN A 143 3.83 -14.31 23.08
CA GLN A 143 5.09 -15.03 23.23
C GLN A 143 5.66 -14.95 24.66
N GLY A 144 5.00 -14.25 25.59
CA GLY A 144 5.46 -14.09 26.97
C GLY A 144 6.68 -13.16 27.15
N LYS A 145 7.01 -12.35 26.14
CA LYS A 145 8.11 -11.39 26.16
C LYS A 145 7.73 -10.05 26.82
N SER A 146 6.45 -9.71 26.82
CA SER A 146 5.90 -8.47 27.37
C SER A 146 4.68 -8.75 28.25
N LEU A 147 4.38 -7.83 29.17
CA LEU A 147 3.23 -7.93 30.04
C LEU A 147 2.02 -7.19 29.44
N LYS A 148 0.85 -7.82 29.46
CA LYS A 148 -0.42 -7.20 29.06
C LYS A 148 -0.68 -5.88 29.79
N LYS A 149 -0.27 -5.79 31.07
CA LYS A 149 -0.49 -4.61 31.90
C LYS A 149 0.23 -3.41 31.34
N ASP A 150 1.51 -3.56 30.97
CA ASP A 150 2.34 -2.46 30.45
C ASP A 150 1.79 -1.92 29.13
N PHE A 151 1.31 -2.82 28.25
CA PHE A 151 0.64 -2.46 27.02
C PHE A 151 -0.64 -1.63 27.25
N LEU A 152 -1.49 -2.05 28.19
CA LEU A 152 -2.72 -1.32 28.49
C LEU A 152 -2.44 0.05 29.12
N GLU A 153 -1.44 0.16 30.00
CA GLU A 153 -1.01 1.43 30.60
C GLU A 153 -0.47 2.39 29.53
N ALA A 154 0.30 1.88 28.56
CA ALA A 154 0.81 2.68 27.44
C ALA A 154 -0.34 3.24 26.58
N ILE A 155 -1.33 2.42 26.22
CA ILE A 155 -2.50 2.87 25.45
C ILE A 155 -3.33 3.88 26.26
N GLU A 156 -3.57 3.64 27.56
CA GLU A 156 -4.32 4.55 28.41
C GLU A 156 -3.61 5.91 28.51
N SER A 157 -2.30 5.92 28.66
CA SER A 157 -1.49 7.14 28.67
C SER A 157 -1.60 7.91 27.35
N GLU A 158 -1.55 7.21 26.21
CA GLU A 158 -1.70 7.85 24.90
C GLU A 158 -3.08 8.47 24.72
N ILE A 159 -4.14 7.77 25.12
CA ILE A 159 -5.51 8.29 25.08
C ILE A 159 -5.63 9.55 25.95
N ARG A 160 -5.09 9.54 27.17
CA ARG A 160 -5.09 10.71 28.05
C ARG A 160 -4.34 11.90 27.45
N ASN A 161 -3.19 11.64 26.82
CA ASN A 161 -2.41 12.67 26.12
C ASN A 161 -3.22 13.30 24.99
N VAL A 162 -3.90 12.49 24.18
CA VAL A 162 -4.75 13.00 23.10
C VAL A 162 -5.90 13.83 23.63
N ILE A 163 -6.65 13.34 24.61
CA ILE A 163 -7.77 14.08 25.22
C ILE A 163 -7.28 15.44 25.77
N SER A 164 -6.17 15.46 26.49
CA SER A 164 -5.63 16.70 27.09
C SER A 164 -5.22 17.76 26.07
N ARG A 165 -4.94 17.38 24.80
CA ARG A 165 -4.66 18.33 23.72
C ARG A 165 -5.94 19.03 23.24
N TYR A 166 -7.04 18.29 23.14
CA TYR A 166 -8.34 18.82 22.68
C TYR A 166 -9.10 19.57 23.75
N GLU A 167 -8.80 19.39 25.04
CA GLU A 167 -9.40 20.17 26.14
C GLU A 167 -8.80 21.57 26.29
N LYS A 168 -7.65 21.84 25.65
CA LYS A 168 -6.95 23.13 25.72
C LYS A 168 -7.22 24.06 24.55
N GLU A 169 -7.95 23.61 23.53
CA GLU A 169 -8.43 24.39 22.41
C GLU A 169 -9.88 24.80 22.61
#